data_beefe02d397bf502dc21e378d262067a
#
_entry.id   beefe02d397bf502dc21e378d262067a
#
_cell.length_a   1.000
_cell.length_b   1.000
_cell.length_c   1.000
_cell.angle_alpha   90.00
_cell.angle_beta   90.00
_cell.angle_gamma   90.00
#
_symmetry.space_group_name_H-M   'P 1'
#
loop_
_entity.id
_entity.type
_entity.pdbx_description
1 polymer ?
#
loop_
_entity_poly.entity_id
_entity_poly.type
_entity_poly.pdbx_seq_one_letter_code
_entity_poly.pdbx_strand_id
1 'polypeptide(L)'
;MSKSLKLVAATLLACALSAPAPAQQKADAKSGPRYHIGRVPTADEIRGWDIDVRPDGQGLPEGKGTVAQGEKLFMDNCSTCHGEFGEGNGRWPVLAGGKGSLTSDNPVKTVGSYWPYASTVFDYIRHAMPYGNTGSLSVDEYYALVAYVLYLNDVVTDQNFELNKKTLAAIKMPNEQGFVMDDRATSEKSFWQKDPCMKDCIAPVKIIGRAAAIDVTPEDGKEKKSRGVE
;
A
#
# COMPACT_ATOMS: atom_id res chain seq x y z
N MET A 1 31.69 64.04 -24.26
CA MET A 1 31.01 62.80 -23.82
C MET A 1 30.50 62.11 -25.05
N SER A 2 31.08 60.91 -25.29
CA SER A 2 31.09 60.20 -26.57
C SER A 2 29.72 59.65 -26.95
N LYS A 3 29.33 59.78 -28.24
CA LYS A 3 28.10 59.25 -28.84
C LYS A 3 28.02 57.70 -28.74
N SER A 4 29.13 57.05 -28.48
CA SER A 4 29.24 55.59 -28.34
C SER A 4 28.58 55.03 -27.06
N LEU A 5 28.49 55.83 -26.00
CA LEU A 5 27.91 55.38 -24.70
C LEU A 5 26.38 55.31 -24.75
N LYS A 6 25.74 56.05 -25.64
CA LYS A 6 24.25 56.02 -25.79
C LYS A 6 23.77 54.84 -26.62
N LEU A 7 24.62 54.31 -27.51
CA LEU A 7 24.27 53.13 -28.34
C LEU A 7 24.35 51.81 -27.55
N VAL A 8 25.31 51.71 -26.60
CA VAL A 8 25.47 50.52 -25.76
C VAL A 8 24.33 50.38 -24.75
N ALA A 9 23.81 51.50 -24.22
CA ALA A 9 22.70 51.52 -23.29
C ALA A 9 21.36 51.09 -23.95
N ALA A 10 21.15 51.42 -25.23
CA ALA A 10 19.95 51.03 -25.98
C ALA A 10 19.93 49.53 -26.36
N THR A 11 21.07 48.90 -26.62
CA THR A 11 21.18 47.47 -26.93
C THR A 11 21.03 46.56 -25.72
N LEU A 12 21.44 47.03 -24.53
CA LEU A 12 21.23 46.25 -23.27
C LEU A 12 19.77 46.26 -22.80
N LEU A 13 18.98 47.26 -23.13
CA LEU A 13 17.58 47.33 -22.78
C LEU A 13 16.69 46.48 -23.67
N ALA A 14 17.12 46.20 -24.93
CA ALA A 14 16.36 45.38 -25.87
C ALA A 14 16.48 43.85 -25.58
N CYS A 15 17.55 43.39 -24.91
CA CYS A 15 17.76 41.99 -24.55
C CYS A 15 17.01 41.57 -23.26
N ALA A 16 16.52 42.51 -22.47
CA ALA A 16 15.85 42.20 -21.21
C ALA A 16 14.33 41.84 -21.36
N LEU A 17 13.77 41.98 -22.58
CA LEU A 17 12.33 41.76 -22.84
C LEU A 17 11.97 40.44 -23.52
N SER A 18 12.95 39.59 -23.77
CA SER A 18 12.70 38.25 -24.34
C SER A 18 12.77 37.14 -23.28
N ALA A 19 11.98 37.28 -22.21
CA ALA A 19 11.70 36.13 -21.36
C ALA A 19 10.82 35.15 -22.16
N PRO A 20 11.19 33.85 -22.29
CA PRO A 20 10.32 32.90 -22.93
C PRO A 20 9.03 32.81 -22.12
N ALA A 21 7.91 33.08 -22.78
CA ALA A 21 6.59 32.84 -22.22
C ALA A 21 6.51 31.37 -21.79
N PRO A 22 5.98 31.06 -20.60
CA PRO A 22 5.78 29.66 -20.21
C PRO A 22 4.93 28.97 -21.28
N ALA A 23 5.49 27.89 -21.85
CA ALA A 23 4.78 27.09 -22.82
C ALA A 23 3.50 26.56 -22.16
N GLN A 24 2.36 27.09 -22.56
CA GLN A 24 1.06 26.51 -22.19
C GLN A 24 0.99 25.12 -22.79
N GLN A 25 1.09 24.10 -21.96
CA GLN A 25 0.80 22.73 -22.35
C GLN A 25 -0.63 22.69 -22.87
N LYS A 26 -0.79 22.40 -24.16
CA LYS A 26 -2.10 22.12 -24.76
C LYS A 26 -2.66 20.90 -24.01
N ALA A 27 -3.70 21.14 -23.21
CA ALA A 27 -4.46 20.07 -22.59
C ALA A 27 -5.13 19.26 -23.71
N ASP A 28 -4.86 17.95 -23.76
CA ASP A 28 -5.46 17.03 -24.72
C ASP A 28 -6.99 17.07 -24.67
N ALA A 29 -7.61 17.17 -25.83
CA ALA A 29 -9.02 17.44 -26.04
C ALA A 29 -9.96 16.25 -25.77
N LYS A 30 -9.66 15.38 -24.81
CA LYS A 30 -10.52 14.28 -24.35
C LYS A 30 -10.96 14.39 -22.88
N SER A 31 -10.79 15.54 -22.25
CA SER A 31 -11.37 15.78 -20.94
C SER A 31 -12.87 16.03 -21.08
N GLY A 32 -13.70 15.28 -20.35
CA GLY A 32 -15.15 15.48 -20.26
C GLY A 32 -15.53 16.89 -19.78
N PRO A 33 -16.82 17.19 -19.59
CA PRO A 33 -17.28 18.54 -19.27
C PRO A 33 -16.55 19.10 -18.04
N ARG A 34 -15.90 20.26 -18.21
CA ARG A 34 -15.22 20.95 -17.11
C ARG A 34 -16.26 21.75 -16.32
N TYR A 35 -16.39 21.42 -15.05
CA TYR A 35 -17.33 22.09 -14.14
C TYR A 35 -16.81 23.42 -13.57
N HIS A 36 -15.60 23.83 -13.94
CA HIS A 36 -14.92 25.05 -13.43
C HIS A 36 -14.75 25.06 -11.90
N ILE A 37 -14.64 23.88 -11.30
CA ILE A 37 -14.37 23.70 -9.87
C ILE A 37 -12.93 23.28 -9.71
N GLY A 38 -12.22 23.95 -8.79
CA GLY A 38 -10.81 23.68 -8.51
C GLY A 38 -9.84 24.31 -9.52
N ARG A 39 -8.58 23.93 -9.41
CA ARG A 39 -7.48 24.36 -10.27
C ARG A 39 -6.64 23.15 -10.71
N VAL A 40 -5.81 23.35 -11.70
CA VAL A 40 -4.80 22.36 -12.06
C VAL A 40 -3.79 22.25 -10.91
N PRO A 41 -3.50 21.02 -10.41
CA PRO A 41 -2.51 20.83 -9.36
C PRO A 41 -1.10 21.19 -9.85
N THR A 42 -0.24 21.61 -8.94
CA THR A 42 1.18 21.79 -9.24
C THR A 42 1.90 20.43 -9.33
N ALA A 43 3.09 20.42 -9.93
CA ALA A 43 3.90 19.19 -9.98
C ALA A 43 4.26 18.67 -8.58
N ASP A 44 4.46 19.58 -7.60
CA ASP A 44 4.75 19.21 -6.22
C ASP A 44 3.56 18.56 -5.52
N GLU A 45 2.37 19.09 -5.75
CA GLU A 45 1.13 18.47 -5.25
C GLU A 45 0.92 17.10 -5.85
N ILE A 46 1.15 16.92 -7.15
CA ILE A 46 1.06 15.60 -7.81
C ILE A 46 2.06 14.65 -7.17
N ARG A 47 3.33 15.04 -7.01
CA ARG A 47 4.36 14.18 -6.38
C ARG A 47 4.02 13.77 -4.96
N GLY A 48 3.33 14.61 -4.20
CA GLY A 48 2.89 14.28 -2.85
C GLY A 48 1.82 13.18 -2.79
N TRP A 49 1.06 13.01 -3.87
CA TRP A 49 0.00 12.01 -3.99
C TRP A 49 0.39 10.79 -4.84
N ASP A 50 1.30 10.97 -5.80
CA ASP A 50 1.79 9.91 -6.70
C ASP A 50 2.91 9.12 -6.02
N ILE A 51 2.53 8.37 -5.00
CA ILE A 51 3.43 7.54 -4.19
C ILE A 51 3.10 6.04 -4.29
N ASP A 52 2.16 5.67 -5.15
CA ASP A 52 1.74 4.28 -5.35
C ASP A 52 2.86 3.41 -5.93
N VAL A 53 2.93 2.17 -5.46
CA VAL A 53 3.87 1.17 -5.97
C VAL A 53 3.11 0.00 -6.56
N ARG A 54 3.32 -0.26 -7.84
CA ARG A 54 2.68 -1.35 -8.57
C ARG A 54 3.31 -2.71 -8.24
N PRO A 55 2.58 -3.81 -8.50
CA PRO A 55 3.11 -5.17 -8.31
C PRO A 55 4.42 -5.44 -9.04
N ASP A 56 4.65 -4.83 -10.21
CA ASP A 56 5.88 -4.93 -11.00
C ASP A 56 7.04 -4.07 -10.47
N GLY A 57 6.83 -3.34 -9.37
CA GLY A 57 7.80 -2.45 -8.77
C GLY A 57 7.88 -1.06 -9.40
N GLN A 58 7.01 -0.73 -10.38
CA GLN A 58 6.90 0.64 -10.85
C GLN A 58 6.43 1.55 -9.71
N GLY A 59 7.04 2.71 -9.55
CA GLY A 59 6.76 3.65 -8.46
C GLY A 59 7.65 3.46 -7.23
N LEU A 60 8.46 2.39 -7.15
CA LEU A 60 9.44 2.24 -6.06
C LEU A 60 10.45 3.39 -6.09
N PRO A 61 10.58 4.14 -4.99
CA PRO A 61 11.57 5.21 -4.89
C PRO A 61 13.00 4.66 -4.81
N GLU A 62 13.99 5.50 -5.09
CA GLU A 62 15.38 5.17 -4.83
C GLU A 62 15.65 5.14 -3.32
N GLY A 63 16.27 4.08 -2.84
CA GLY A 63 16.57 3.86 -1.43
C GLY A 63 16.96 2.41 -1.17
N LYS A 64 17.35 2.11 0.07
CA LYS A 64 17.79 0.78 0.49
C LYS A 64 17.74 0.61 2.01
N GLY A 65 17.60 -0.64 2.45
CA GLY A 65 17.67 -0.98 3.87
C GLY A 65 17.93 -2.46 4.08
N THR A 66 18.49 -2.82 5.22
CA THR A 66 18.80 -4.21 5.56
C THR A 66 17.82 -4.77 6.58
N VAL A 67 17.73 -6.09 6.69
CA VAL A 67 16.92 -6.79 7.70
C VAL A 67 17.32 -6.33 9.11
N ALA A 68 18.61 -6.28 9.43
CA ALA A 68 19.10 -5.86 10.74
C ALA A 68 18.73 -4.40 11.10
N GLN A 69 18.69 -3.50 10.11
CA GLN A 69 18.20 -2.14 10.32
C GLN A 69 16.68 -2.13 10.56
N GLY A 70 15.95 -2.95 9.79
CA GLY A 70 14.50 -3.08 9.90
C GLY A 70 14.04 -3.65 11.23
N GLU A 71 14.79 -4.60 11.82
CA GLU A 71 14.50 -5.15 13.14
C GLU A 71 14.40 -4.05 14.20
N LYS A 72 15.41 -3.19 14.28
CA LYS A 72 15.41 -2.07 15.24
C LYS A 72 14.22 -1.12 15.00
N LEU A 73 13.98 -0.74 13.76
CA LEU A 73 12.88 0.14 13.41
C LEU A 73 11.50 -0.49 13.72
N PHE A 74 11.39 -1.81 13.53
CA PHE A 74 10.18 -2.56 13.83
C PHE A 74 9.89 -2.57 15.33
N MET A 75 10.90 -2.80 16.16
CA MET A 75 10.77 -2.73 17.62
C MET A 75 10.32 -1.35 18.09
N ASP A 76 10.86 -0.29 17.50
CA ASP A 76 10.56 1.08 17.89
C ASP A 76 9.17 1.56 17.43
N ASN A 77 8.67 1.09 16.28
CA ASN A 77 7.48 1.66 15.62
C ASN A 77 6.31 0.69 15.43
N CYS A 78 6.53 -0.62 15.50
CA CYS A 78 5.55 -1.61 15.05
C CYS A 78 5.19 -2.65 16.13
N SER A 79 6.17 -3.07 16.96
CA SER A 79 6.05 -4.19 17.88
C SER A 79 4.95 -4.00 18.94
N THR A 80 4.69 -2.76 19.36
CA THR A 80 3.62 -2.47 20.33
C THR A 80 2.24 -3.00 19.87
N CYS A 81 1.99 -2.94 18.56
CA CYS A 81 0.75 -3.43 17.99
C CYS A 81 0.91 -4.84 17.39
N HIS A 82 1.98 -5.08 16.66
CA HIS A 82 2.13 -6.31 15.89
C HIS A 82 2.90 -7.44 16.61
N GLY A 83 3.37 -7.21 17.85
CA GLY A 83 4.23 -8.12 18.56
C GLY A 83 5.68 -8.05 18.08
N GLU A 84 6.62 -8.58 18.86
CA GLU A 84 8.06 -8.51 18.55
C GLU A 84 8.43 -9.35 17.32
N PHE A 85 7.69 -10.43 17.08
CA PHE A 85 7.89 -11.35 15.95
C PHE A 85 6.76 -11.28 14.91
N GLY A 86 5.93 -10.23 14.95
CA GLY A 86 4.79 -10.08 14.05
C GLY A 86 3.63 -11.02 14.39
N GLU A 87 3.54 -11.53 15.60
CA GLU A 87 2.49 -12.44 16.08
C GLU A 87 1.15 -11.74 16.36
N GLY A 88 1.13 -10.41 16.32
CA GLY A 88 -0.03 -9.59 16.64
C GLY A 88 -0.21 -9.41 18.14
N ASN A 89 -0.91 -8.34 18.54
CA ASN A 89 -1.23 -8.06 19.93
C ASN A 89 -2.70 -7.63 20.06
N GLY A 90 -3.50 -8.41 20.80
CA GLY A 90 -4.92 -8.14 20.99
C GLY A 90 -5.69 -8.10 19.65
N ARG A 91 -6.27 -6.96 19.30
CA ARG A 91 -7.00 -6.76 18.04
C ARG A 91 -6.13 -6.50 16.81
N TRP A 92 -4.83 -6.30 17.00
CA TRP A 92 -3.95 -5.94 15.92
C TRP A 92 -3.52 -7.18 15.11
N PRO A 93 -3.44 -7.08 13.78
CA PRO A 93 -3.26 -8.24 12.94
C PRO A 93 -1.88 -8.86 13.07
N VAL A 94 -1.86 -10.17 12.91
CA VAL A 94 -0.65 -10.98 12.76
C VAL A 94 -0.02 -10.65 11.41
N LEU A 95 1.30 -10.42 11.39
CA LEU A 95 2.08 -10.13 10.18
C LEU A 95 2.88 -11.33 9.68
N ALA A 96 3.19 -12.29 10.57
CA ALA A 96 4.04 -13.44 10.26
C ALA A 96 3.38 -14.77 10.60
N GLY A 97 3.80 -15.84 9.93
CA GLY A 97 3.27 -17.19 10.11
C GLY A 97 2.18 -17.55 9.11
N GLY A 98 1.32 -18.52 9.45
CA GLY A 98 0.22 -18.98 8.59
C GLY A 98 0.61 -19.78 7.35
N LYS A 99 1.88 -20.14 7.19
CA LYS A 99 2.35 -20.94 6.05
C LYS A 99 1.59 -22.27 5.94
N GLY A 100 1.02 -22.52 4.76
CA GLY A 100 0.22 -23.74 4.49
C GLY A 100 -1.19 -23.72 5.09
N SER A 101 -1.63 -22.64 5.76
CA SER A 101 -2.94 -22.58 6.40
C SER A 101 -4.09 -22.18 5.46
N LEU A 102 -3.81 -21.66 4.25
CA LEU A 102 -4.84 -21.06 3.38
C LEU A 102 -5.95 -22.03 2.94
N THR A 103 -5.69 -23.35 2.97
CA THR A 103 -6.67 -24.39 2.64
C THR A 103 -7.34 -25.00 3.88
N SER A 104 -7.04 -24.52 5.08
CA SER A 104 -7.65 -24.99 6.33
C SER A 104 -8.98 -24.26 6.60
N ASP A 105 -9.78 -24.81 7.54
CA ASP A 105 -11.03 -24.18 7.99
C ASP A 105 -10.81 -22.82 8.65
N ASN A 106 -9.59 -22.54 9.11
CA ASN A 106 -9.21 -21.28 9.76
C ASN A 106 -7.90 -20.78 9.15
N PRO A 107 -7.92 -20.19 7.97
CA PRO A 107 -6.73 -19.69 7.31
C PRO A 107 -6.14 -18.48 8.06
N VAL A 108 -4.81 -18.47 8.24
CA VAL A 108 -4.07 -17.36 8.81
C VAL A 108 -3.42 -16.59 7.67
N LYS A 109 -4.00 -15.45 7.33
CA LYS A 109 -3.56 -14.60 6.22
C LYS A 109 -2.53 -13.58 6.71
N THR A 110 -1.27 -13.78 6.35
CA THR A 110 -0.17 -12.90 6.71
C THR A 110 0.56 -12.41 5.46
N VAL A 111 1.59 -11.59 5.65
CA VAL A 111 2.46 -11.16 4.55
C VAL A 111 3.07 -12.38 3.83
N GLY A 112 3.58 -13.37 4.56
CA GLY A 112 4.23 -14.54 3.96
C GLY A 112 3.27 -15.62 3.47
N SER A 113 2.09 -15.77 4.08
CA SER A 113 1.16 -16.81 3.70
C SER A 113 0.20 -16.41 2.57
N TYR A 114 -0.17 -15.13 2.48
CA TYR A 114 -1.28 -14.68 1.64
C TYR A 114 -0.88 -13.64 0.57
N TRP A 115 -0.03 -12.68 0.90
CA TRP A 115 0.26 -11.55 0.01
C TRP A 115 1.00 -12.00 -1.26
N PRO A 116 0.54 -11.56 -2.46
CA PRO A 116 1.14 -12.03 -3.71
C PRO A 116 2.42 -11.31 -4.12
N TYR A 117 2.64 -10.06 -3.65
CA TYR A 117 3.76 -9.24 -4.09
C TYR A 117 4.45 -8.53 -2.94
N ALA A 118 5.77 -8.60 -2.89
CA ALA A 118 6.57 -7.87 -1.90
C ALA A 118 6.49 -6.35 -2.09
N SER A 119 6.32 -5.87 -3.31
CA SER A 119 6.11 -4.44 -3.62
C SER A 119 4.83 -3.89 -2.97
N THR A 120 3.77 -4.70 -2.88
CA THR A 120 2.53 -4.32 -2.20
C THR A 120 2.74 -4.15 -0.70
N VAL A 121 3.67 -4.90 -0.08
CA VAL A 121 4.03 -4.72 1.34
C VAL A 121 4.67 -3.35 1.54
N PHE A 122 5.60 -2.96 0.67
CA PHE A 122 6.22 -1.65 0.69
C PHE A 122 5.19 -0.52 0.52
N ASP A 123 4.34 -0.66 -0.47
CA ASP A 123 3.27 0.29 -0.78
C ASP A 123 2.35 0.50 0.43
N TYR A 124 1.85 -0.59 1.01
CA TYR A 124 0.96 -0.53 2.16
C TYR A 124 1.61 0.12 3.39
N ILE A 125 2.84 -0.27 3.73
CA ILE A 125 3.54 0.30 4.88
C ILE A 125 3.75 1.80 4.68
N ARG A 126 4.15 2.22 3.49
CA ARG A 126 4.38 3.64 3.17
C ARG A 126 3.11 4.48 3.28
N HIS A 127 1.95 3.94 2.85
CA HIS A 127 0.68 4.65 2.86
C HIS A 127 -0.03 4.64 4.21
N ALA A 128 0.10 3.56 4.98
CA ALA A 128 -0.78 3.28 6.12
C ALA A 128 -0.06 3.16 7.46
N MET A 129 1.25 2.95 7.47
CA MET A 129 2.02 2.66 8.68
C MET A 129 3.17 3.65 8.93
N PRO A 130 3.55 3.91 10.21
CA PRO A 130 2.88 3.50 11.44
C PRO A 130 1.47 4.07 11.55
N TYR A 131 0.53 3.28 12.09
CA TYR A 131 -0.87 3.70 12.21
C TYR A 131 -1.00 5.01 13.01
N GLY A 132 -1.66 6.01 12.40
CA GLY A 132 -1.79 7.34 13.00
C GLY A 132 -0.58 8.27 12.81
N ASN A 133 0.52 7.79 12.21
CA ASN A 133 1.74 8.56 11.91
C ASN A 133 2.34 8.18 10.55
N THR A 134 1.50 8.02 9.54
CA THR A 134 1.92 7.65 8.17
C THR A 134 2.83 8.70 7.56
N GLY A 135 3.76 8.28 6.71
CA GLY A 135 4.69 9.20 6.04
C GLY A 135 5.80 9.76 6.94
N SER A 136 5.93 9.29 8.18
CA SER A 136 6.96 9.76 9.13
C SER A 136 8.35 9.16 8.92
N LEU A 137 8.46 8.09 8.16
CA LEU A 137 9.69 7.36 7.92
C LEU A 137 10.33 7.77 6.60
N SER A 138 11.65 7.70 6.54
CA SER A 138 12.40 7.89 5.30
C SER A 138 12.22 6.68 4.36
N VAL A 139 12.57 6.85 3.10
CA VAL A 139 12.51 5.77 2.10
C VAL A 139 13.39 4.57 2.50
N ASP A 140 14.57 4.82 3.03
CA ASP A 140 15.49 3.78 3.48
C ASP A 140 14.93 3.01 4.68
N GLU A 141 14.26 3.69 5.61
CA GLU A 141 13.57 3.04 6.73
C GLU A 141 12.41 2.17 6.27
N TYR A 142 11.64 2.59 5.25
CA TYR A 142 10.62 1.73 4.65
C TYR A 142 11.20 0.47 4.02
N TYR A 143 12.33 0.57 3.29
CA TYR A 143 13.01 -0.61 2.75
C TYR A 143 13.50 -1.54 3.85
N ALA A 144 14.08 -1.00 4.91
CA ALA A 144 14.55 -1.78 6.05
C ALA A 144 13.40 -2.52 6.75
N LEU A 145 12.30 -1.82 7.04
CA LEU A 145 11.10 -2.42 7.66
C LEU A 145 10.51 -3.55 6.80
N VAL A 146 10.37 -3.32 5.49
CA VAL A 146 9.90 -4.37 4.57
C VAL A 146 10.83 -5.56 4.57
N ALA A 147 12.16 -5.33 4.55
CA ALA A 147 13.14 -6.42 4.62
C ALA A 147 12.95 -7.27 5.88
N TYR A 148 12.73 -6.62 7.04
CA TYR A 148 12.50 -7.34 8.30
C TYR A 148 11.17 -8.09 8.32
N VAL A 149 10.08 -7.49 7.83
CA VAL A 149 8.78 -8.18 7.74
C VAL A 149 8.86 -9.41 6.82
N LEU A 150 9.60 -9.32 5.71
CA LEU A 150 9.85 -10.46 4.83
C LEU A 150 10.72 -11.53 5.52
N TYR A 151 11.67 -11.11 6.35
CA TYR A 151 12.52 -12.01 7.17
C TYR A 151 11.68 -12.76 8.23
N LEU A 152 10.77 -12.08 8.92
CA LEU A 152 9.83 -12.70 9.86
C LEU A 152 8.96 -13.79 9.22
N ASN A 153 8.79 -13.73 7.90
CA ASN A 153 7.98 -14.66 7.12
C ASN A 153 8.82 -15.69 6.33
N ASP A 154 10.10 -15.85 6.60
CA ASP A 154 11.02 -16.76 5.89
C ASP A 154 11.12 -16.53 4.37
N VAL A 155 10.70 -15.35 3.88
CA VAL A 155 10.85 -14.96 2.46
C VAL A 155 12.28 -14.51 2.18
N VAL A 156 12.89 -13.87 3.15
CA VAL A 156 14.31 -13.52 3.21
C VAL A 156 14.90 -14.20 4.44
N THR A 157 16.10 -14.79 4.33
CA THR A 157 16.72 -15.57 5.41
C THR A 157 18.04 -15.01 5.91
N ASP A 158 18.61 -14.03 5.21
CA ASP A 158 19.88 -13.39 5.60
C ASP A 158 19.61 -12.03 6.27
N GLN A 159 20.08 -11.87 7.49
CA GLN A 159 19.95 -10.61 8.23
C GLN A 159 20.70 -9.43 7.59
N ASN A 160 21.71 -9.70 6.78
CA ASN A 160 22.44 -8.69 6.03
C ASN A 160 21.84 -8.42 4.64
N PHE A 161 20.76 -9.10 4.27
CA PHE A 161 20.11 -8.88 2.99
C PHE A 161 19.69 -7.42 2.84
N GLU A 162 20.20 -6.77 1.80
CA GLU A 162 19.85 -5.40 1.46
C GLU A 162 18.66 -5.39 0.49
N LEU A 163 17.55 -4.81 0.95
CA LEU A 163 16.39 -4.54 0.14
C LEU A 163 16.51 -3.16 -0.53
N ASN A 164 16.29 -3.11 -1.82
CA ASN A 164 16.28 -1.90 -2.63
C ASN A 164 15.31 -2.10 -3.81
N LYS A 165 15.16 -1.10 -4.65
CA LYS A 165 14.25 -1.13 -5.80
C LYS A 165 14.39 -2.39 -6.67
N LYS A 166 15.62 -2.87 -6.93
CA LYS A 166 15.86 -4.05 -7.76
C LYS A 166 15.57 -5.35 -7.01
N THR A 167 16.09 -5.46 -5.79
CA THR A 167 15.96 -6.68 -5.00
C THR A 167 14.51 -6.90 -4.57
N LEU A 168 13.77 -5.83 -4.21
CA LEU A 168 12.36 -5.92 -3.86
C LEU A 168 11.49 -6.42 -5.04
N ALA A 169 11.66 -5.85 -6.21
CA ALA A 169 10.92 -6.26 -7.41
C ALA A 169 11.23 -7.71 -7.86
N ALA A 170 12.38 -8.25 -7.45
CA ALA A 170 12.80 -9.62 -7.78
C ALA A 170 12.30 -10.67 -6.79
N ILE A 171 11.78 -10.28 -5.63
CA ILE A 171 11.29 -11.22 -4.61
C ILE A 171 10.06 -11.95 -5.12
N LYS A 172 10.07 -13.26 -5.00
CA LYS A 172 8.93 -14.14 -5.28
C LYS A 172 8.23 -14.51 -3.98
N MET A 173 6.99 -14.03 -3.85
CA MET A 173 6.19 -14.35 -2.67
C MET A 173 5.61 -15.77 -2.76
N PRO A 174 5.47 -16.49 -1.62
CA PRO A 174 4.96 -17.86 -1.62
C PRO A 174 3.59 -18.03 -2.28
N ASN A 175 2.72 -17.01 -2.17
CA ASN A 175 1.35 -17.04 -2.71
C ASN A 175 1.18 -16.24 -4.01
N GLU A 176 2.27 -15.91 -4.72
CA GLU A 176 2.20 -15.14 -5.98
C GLU A 176 1.24 -15.78 -7.00
N GLN A 177 1.19 -17.11 -7.05
CA GLN A 177 0.34 -17.88 -7.97
C GLN A 177 -1.00 -18.31 -7.36
N GLY A 178 -1.30 -17.93 -6.12
CA GLY A 178 -2.52 -18.32 -5.41
C GLY A 178 -3.76 -17.52 -5.79
N PHE A 179 -3.61 -16.45 -6.59
CA PHE A 179 -4.71 -15.63 -7.05
C PHE A 179 -5.14 -16.03 -8.45
N VAL A 180 -6.44 -16.29 -8.63
CA VAL A 180 -7.04 -16.63 -9.91
C VAL A 180 -7.87 -15.49 -10.46
N MET A 181 -8.08 -15.47 -11.76
CA MET A 181 -8.97 -14.48 -12.39
C MET A 181 -10.40 -14.66 -11.88
N ASP A 182 -11.03 -13.52 -11.61
CA ASP A 182 -12.44 -13.48 -11.21
C ASP A 182 -13.34 -13.90 -12.37
N ASP A 183 -14.12 -14.95 -12.17
CA ASP A 183 -15.03 -15.50 -13.15
C ASP A 183 -16.53 -15.20 -12.87
N ARG A 184 -16.81 -14.29 -11.94
CA ARG A 184 -18.18 -13.91 -11.51
C ARG A 184 -19.12 -13.62 -12.68
N ALA A 185 -18.60 -12.98 -13.73
CA ALA A 185 -19.38 -12.71 -14.94
C ALA A 185 -19.98 -13.96 -15.59
N THR A 186 -19.41 -15.13 -15.31
CA THR A 186 -19.86 -16.43 -15.82
C THR A 186 -20.49 -17.29 -14.72
N SER A 187 -19.76 -17.50 -13.62
CA SER A 187 -20.15 -18.40 -12.53
C SER A 187 -21.37 -17.89 -11.75
N GLU A 188 -21.50 -16.58 -11.59
CA GLU A 188 -22.59 -15.97 -10.82
C GLU A 188 -23.72 -15.42 -11.70
N LYS A 189 -23.69 -15.68 -13.00
CA LYS A 189 -24.71 -15.18 -13.96
C LYS A 189 -26.13 -15.59 -13.57
N SER A 190 -26.29 -16.75 -12.92
CA SER A 190 -27.59 -17.22 -12.45
C SER A 190 -28.22 -16.34 -11.36
N PHE A 191 -27.40 -15.55 -10.64
CA PHE A 191 -27.88 -14.59 -9.64
C PHE A 191 -28.28 -13.23 -10.24
N TRP A 192 -27.96 -12.98 -11.51
CA TRP A 192 -28.31 -11.74 -12.19
C TRP A 192 -29.75 -11.78 -12.66
N GLN A 193 -30.65 -11.27 -11.85
CA GLN A 193 -32.08 -11.22 -12.17
C GLN A 193 -32.47 -9.80 -12.60
N LYS A 194 -33.21 -9.70 -13.72
CA LYS A 194 -33.77 -8.43 -14.17
C LYS A 194 -34.88 -7.94 -13.24
N ASP A 195 -35.68 -8.87 -12.75
CA ASP A 195 -36.78 -8.61 -11.84
C ASP A 195 -36.51 -9.35 -10.52
N PRO A 196 -35.85 -8.71 -9.55
CA PRO A 196 -35.55 -9.33 -8.30
C PRO A 196 -36.85 -9.66 -7.54
N CYS A 197 -36.92 -10.84 -6.99
CA CYS A 197 -38.03 -11.22 -6.12
C CYS A 197 -38.05 -10.31 -4.88
N MET A 198 -39.16 -9.61 -4.62
CA MET A 198 -39.29 -8.64 -3.55
C MET A 198 -40.17 -9.13 -2.38
N LYS A 199 -40.82 -10.28 -2.50
CA LYS A 199 -41.71 -10.82 -1.47
C LYS A 199 -41.66 -12.33 -1.46
N ASP A 200 -41.52 -12.91 -0.29
CA ASP A 200 -41.54 -14.36 -0.02
C ASP A 200 -40.56 -15.18 -0.89
N CYS A 201 -39.41 -14.58 -1.22
CA CYS A 201 -38.44 -15.11 -2.17
C CYS A 201 -37.65 -16.31 -1.64
N ILE A 202 -37.58 -16.49 -0.35
CA ILE A 202 -36.81 -17.52 0.31
C ILE A 202 -37.69 -18.19 1.37
N ALA A 203 -37.51 -19.49 1.57
CA ALA A 203 -38.11 -20.20 2.70
C ALA A 203 -37.72 -19.52 4.03
N PRO A 204 -38.54 -19.64 5.09
CA PRO A 204 -38.24 -19.02 6.36
C PRO A 204 -36.80 -19.27 6.81
N VAL A 205 -36.07 -18.18 7.10
CA VAL A 205 -34.68 -18.27 7.48
C VAL A 205 -34.56 -18.94 8.86
N LYS A 206 -33.72 -19.98 8.90
CA LYS A 206 -33.35 -20.63 10.17
C LYS A 206 -32.08 -19.95 10.69
N ILE A 207 -32.14 -19.39 11.89
CA ILE A 207 -30.93 -18.89 12.56
C ILE A 207 -30.11 -20.10 13.00
N ILE A 208 -28.90 -20.26 12.43
CA ILE A 208 -27.97 -21.34 12.75
C ILE A 208 -26.84 -20.93 13.69
N GLY A 209 -26.66 -19.61 13.90
CA GLY A 209 -25.67 -19.02 14.81
C GLY A 209 -26.00 -17.57 15.11
N ARG A 210 -25.43 -17.03 16.16
CA ARG A 210 -25.52 -15.62 16.53
C ARG A 210 -24.15 -15.09 16.88
N ALA A 211 -23.75 -13.95 16.35
CA ALA A 211 -22.48 -13.32 16.66
C ALA A 211 -22.31 -13.03 18.18
N ALA A 212 -23.41 -12.71 18.86
CA ALA A 212 -23.42 -12.52 20.33
C ALA A 212 -23.13 -13.79 21.13
N ALA A 213 -23.21 -14.99 20.51
CA ALA A 213 -22.83 -16.25 21.15
C ALA A 213 -21.35 -16.59 20.91
N ILE A 214 -20.66 -15.85 20.04
CA ILE A 214 -19.22 -15.89 19.88
C ILE A 214 -18.68 -14.88 20.88
N ASP A 215 -18.45 -15.34 22.11
CA ASP A 215 -17.84 -14.51 23.14
C ASP A 215 -16.39 -14.24 22.76
N VAL A 216 -16.14 -13.04 22.24
CA VAL A 216 -14.81 -12.52 21.93
C VAL A 216 -14.25 -11.70 23.09
N THR A 217 -15.00 -11.57 24.20
CA THR A 217 -14.55 -10.91 25.42
C THR A 217 -13.64 -11.88 26.17
N PRO A 218 -12.43 -11.50 26.58
CA PRO A 218 -11.62 -12.34 27.46
C PRO A 218 -12.38 -12.54 28.76
N GLU A 219 -12.84 -13.77 29.03
CA GLU A 219 -13.27 -14.12 30.37
C GLU A 219 -12.07 -14.11 31.32
N ASP A 220 -12.27 -13.51 32.48
CA ASP A 220 -11.31 -13.29 33.53
C ASP A 220 -10.19 -14.36 33.61
N GLY A 221 -8.98 -14.01 33.13
CA GLY A 221 -7.76 -14.73 33.40
C GLY A 221 -7.50 -16.04 32.64
N LYS A 222 -8.31 -16.41 31.65
CA LYS A 222 -8.02 -17.52 30.74
C LYS A 222 -7.89 -17.00 29.32
N GLU A 223 -6.64 -16.93 28.83
CA GLU A 223 -6.33 -16.65 27.43
C GLU A 223 -7.06 -17.63 26.50
N LYS A 224 -8.22 -17.25 26.02
CA LYS A 224 -8.68 -17.76 24.72
C LYS A 224 -7.94 -16.93 23.67
N LYS A 225 -7.05 -17.57 22.91
CA LYS A 225 -6.48 -16.95 21.70
C LYS A 225 -7.61 -16.31 20.92
N SER A 226 -7.66 -14.97 20.89
CA SER A 226 -8.61 -14.23 20.08
C SER A 226 -8.32 -14.59 18.63
N ARG A 227 -9.22 -15.33 18.00
CA ARG A 227 -9.20 -15.47 16.55
C ARG A 227 -9.59 -14.10 16.03
N GLY A 228 -8.67 -13.48 15.27
CA GLY A 228 -8.91 -12.19 14.67
C GLY A 228 -10.27 -12.18 13.99
N VAL A 229 -11.07 -11.18 14.30
CA VAL A 229 -12.31 -10.90 13.58
C VAL A 229 -11.86 -10.21 12.29
N GLU A 230 -12.09 -10.85 11.16
CA GLU A 230 -11.97 -10.25 9.83
C GLU A 230 -13.00 -9.13 9.63
#